data_3299e2ee715ad48dc027b7e8d7663f24
#
_entry.id   3299e2ee715ad48dc027b7e8d7663f24
#
_cell.length_a   1.000
_cell.length_b   1.000
_cell.length_c   1.000
_cell.angle_alpha   90.00
_cell.angle_beta   90.00
_cell.angle_gamma   90.00
#
_symmetry.space_group_name_H-M   'P 1'
#
loop_
_entity.id
_entity.type
_entity.pdbx_description
1 polymer ?
#
loop_
_entity_poly.entity_id
_entity_poly.type
_entity_poly.pdbx_seq_one_letter_code
_entity_poly.pdbx_strand_id
1 'polypeptide(L)'
;MSPHLINKGVTSGLSSIAKQAANGPLNDQEKELKFPMDPRTAVIHFSKYLMEIEKQEILDFDTIYWFPINERKASKGPPHTPDGVDNNGFDNDKNEYITEEGCHVAYRYEITNRLGKGSFGQVFKCFDHKLQEFVALKILRNKKRLYKQGLIEAKILEQLKDADPEDKKNIIRIKEKLMFRKHLILSFEMLSMNLYEFIKSNNF
;
A
#
# COMPACT_ATOMS: atom_id res chain seq x y z
N MET A 1 14.85 -10.74 26.85
CA MET A 1 16.05 -10.02 26.40
C MET A 1 15.61 -9.11 25.26
N SER A 2 15.60 -7.81 25.49
CA SER A 2 15.12 -6.78 24.55
C SER A 2 16.26 -6.34 23.66
N PRO A 3 16.00 -6.09 22.36
CA PRO A 3 16.87 -5.30 21.52
C PRO A 3 16.23 -3.94 21.23
N HIS A 4 16.48 -2.95 22.04
CA HIS A 4 16.27 -1.55 21.70
C HIS A 4 17.56 -0.79 21.95
N LEU A 5 18.32 -0.63 20.87
CA LEU A 5 19.30 0.46 20.74
C LEU A 5 19.04 1.10 19.38
N ILE A 6 18.09 2.03 19.36
CA ILE A 6 17.84 2.93 18.23
C ILE A 6 18.92 3.99 18.25
N ASN A 7 19.69 4.03 17.20
CA ASN A 7 20.77 4.96 16.95
C ASN A 7 20.20 6.38 16.69
N LYS A 8 20.12 7.20 17.75
CA LYS A 8 19.57 8.58 17.72
C LYS A 8 20.41 9.57 16.88
N GLY A 9 21.52 9.16 16.31
CA GLY A 9 22.42 10.05 15.55
C GLY A 9 22.09 10.20 14.07
N VAL A 10 21.28 9.30 13.48
CA VAL A 10 21.03 9.29 12.03
C VAL A 10 19.82 10.15 11.64
N THR A 11 18.88 10.35 12.55
CA THR A 11 17.63 11.10 12.27
C THR A 11 17.83 12.61 12.18
N SER A 12 18.83 13.19 12.88
CA SER A 12 19.10 14.63 12.85
C SER A 12 19.74 15.10 11.53
N GLY A 13 20.56 14.25 10.91
CA GLY A 13 21.20 14.54 9.62
C GLY A 13 20.21 14.51 8.45
N LEU A 14 19.27 13.56 8.45
CA LEU A 14 18.24 13.47 7.39
C LEU A 14 17.22 14.61 7.45
N SER A 15 16.89 15.11 8.64
CA SER A 15 16.00 16.26 8.83
C SER A 15 16.60 17.56 8.27
N SER A 16 17.91 17.74 8.29
CA SER A 16 18.58 18.92 7.73
C SER A 16 18.69 18.87 6.21
N ILE A 17 18.88 17.68 5.64
CA ILE A 17 18.95 17.48 4.18
C ILE A 17 17.56 17.65 3.55
N ALA A 18 16.50 17.12 4.20
CA ALA A 18 15.12 17.24 3.72
C ALA A 18 14.61 18.70 3.68
N LYS A 19 15.17 19.61 4.50
CA LYS A 19 14.79 21.03 4.51
C LYS A 19 15.36 21.85 3.34
N GLN A 20 16.30 21.31 2.58
CA GLN A 20 16.92 22.00 1.44
C GLN A 20 16.34 21.61 0.08
N ALA A 21 15.46 20.60 0.02
CA ALA A 21 14.76 20.23 -1.22
C ALA A 21 13.63 21.24 -1.50
N ALA A 22 13.94 22.29 -2.23
CA ALA A 22 13.03 23.38 -2.53
C ALA A 22 11.96 23.01 -3.58
N ASN A 23 10.80 23.64 -3.48
CA ASN A 23 9.64 23.56 -4.37
C ASN A 23 9.99 23.86 -5.84
N GLY A 24 9.77 22.91 -6.74
CA GLY A 24 9.97 23.11 -8.18
C GLY A 24 9.69 21.83 -8.99
N PRO A 25 9.55 21.89 -10.32
CA PRO A 25 9.46 20.71 -11.18
C PRO A 25 10.69 19.81 -10.98
N LEU A 26 10.57 18.52 -11.38
CA LEU A 26 11.67 17.55 -11.35
C LEU A 26 12.93 18.19 -11.94
N ASN A 27 14.00 18.21 -11.17
CA ASN A 27 15.31 18.64 -11.67
C ASN A 27 15.89 17.56 -12.61
N ASP A 28 16.97 17.89 -13.32
CA ASP A 28 17.53 16.96 -14.31
C ASP A 28 18.05 15.67 -13.69
N GLN A 29 18.55 15.72 -12.46
CA GLN A 29 18.96 14.53 -11.70
C GLN A 29 17.75 13.67 -11.27
N GLU A 30 16.64 14.29 -10.86
CA GLU A 30 15.41 13.59 -10.51
C GLU A 30 14.75 12.89 -11.72
N LYS A 31 14.91 13.44 -12.94
CA LYS A 31 14.43 12.83 -14.19
C LYS A 31 15.19 11.57 -14.58
N GLU A 32 16.44 11.43 -14.17
CA GLU A 32 17.27 10.25 -14.44
C GLU A 32 17.03 9.13 -13.43
N LEU A 33 16.50 9.45 -12.24
CA LEU A 33 16.21 8.46 -11.19
C LEU A 33 14.95 7.66 -11.52
N LYS A 34 15.08 6.34 -11.48
CA LYS A 34 14.00 5.40 -11.78
C LYS A 34 13.75 4.45 -10.62
N PHE A 35 12.50 4.03 -10.49
CA PHE A 35 12.15 2.89 -9.63
C PHE A 35 12.64 1.56 -10.23
N PRO A 36 12.97 0.55 -9.42
CA PRO A 36 13.04 0.63 -7.94
C PRO A 36 14.28 1.36 -7.45
N MET A 37 14.20 1.91 -6.22
CA MET A 37 15.32 2.60 -5.57
C MET A 37 15.37 2.29 -4.07
N ASP A 38 16.50 2.64 -3.43
CA ASP A 38 16.58 2.55 -1.98
C ASP A 38 15.80 3.70 -1.31
N PRO A 39 15.30 3.49 -0.07
CA PRO A 39 14.45 4.47 0.60
C PRO A 39 15.16 5.78 0.92
N ARG A 40 16.46 5.80 1.17
CA ARG A 40 17.22 7.03 1.45
C ARG A 40 17.34 7.89 0.20
N THR A 41 17.63 7.28 -0.94
CA THR A 41 17.60 7.95 -2.25
C THR A 41 16.22 8.56 -2.52
N ALA A 42 15.15 7.83 -2.24
CA ALA A 42 13.79 8.34 -2.37
C ALA A 42 13.55 9.58 -1.48
N VAL A 43 13.96 9.56 -0.21
CA VAL A 43 13.83 10.73 0.70
C VAL A 43 14.67 11.90 0.25
N ILE A 44 15.92 11.66 -0.18
CA ILE A 44 16.84 12.75 -0.59
C ILE A 44 16.29 13.48 -1.83
N HIS A 45 15.87 12.75 -2.84
CA HIS A 45 15.51 13.35 -4.14
C HIS A 45 14.02 13.67 -4.28
N PHE A 46 13.14 12.93 -3.59
CA PHE A 46 11.69 13.05 -3.76
C PHE A 46 10.95 13.55 -2.52
N SER A 47 11.64 14.11 -1.54
CA SER A 47 11.08 14.59 -0.27
C SER A 47 9.86 15.51 -0.44
N LYS A 48 9.83 16.33 -1.49
CA LYS A 48 8.71 17.24 -1.78
C LYS A 48 7.41 16.52 -2.23
N TYR A 49 7.52 15.28 -2.64
CA TYR A 49 6.39 14.45 -3.05
C TYR A 49 5.91 13.50 -1.94
N LEU A 50 6.60 13.47 -0.81
CA LEU A 50 6.29 12.65 0.35
C LEU A 50 5.69 13.51 1.46
N MET A 51 4.61 13.01 2.08
CA MET A 51 4.07 13.59 3.32
C MET A 51 5.11 13.47 4.44
N GLU A 52 5.02 14.31 5.49
CA GLU A 52 5.98 14.26 6.61
C GLU A 52 6.04 12.88 7.29
N ILE A 53 4.89 12.22 7.40
CA ILE A 53 4.85 10.86 7.93
C ILE A 53 5.50 9.84 6.97
N GLU A 54 5.36 10.03 5.68
CA GLU A 54 5.93 9.13 4.66
C GLU A 54 7.45 9.22 4.59
N LYS A 55 8.03 10.37 4.88
CA LYS A 55 9.50 10.55 4.95
C LYS A 55 10.16 9.68 6.01
N GLN A 56 9.42 9.32 7.05
CA GLN A 56 9.88 8.40 8.09
C GLN A 56 9.46 6.96 7.79
N GLU A 57 8.21 6.75 7.41
CA GLU A 57 7.63 5.44 7.09
C GLU A 57 8.40 4.73 5.97
N ILE A 58 8.81 5.48 4.93
CA ILE A 58 9.52 4.91 3.77
C ILE A 58 10.85 4.25 4.15
N LEU A 59 11.50 4.71 5.22
CA LEU A 59 12.78 4.19 5.71
C LEU A 59 12.66 2.79 6.34
N ASP A 60 11.44 2.33 6.63
CA ASP A 60 11.16 0.99 7.15
C ASP A 60 11.11 -0.08 6.03
N PHE A 61 11.25 0.34 4.78
CA PHE A 61 11.23 -0.55 3.61
C PHE A 61 12.63 -0.78 3.05
N ASP A 62 12.88 -1.99 2.56
CA ASP A 62 14.18 -2.33 1.94
C ASP A 62 14.31 -1.74 0.53
N THR A 63 13.20 -1.67 -0.20
CA THR A 63 13.17 -1.23 -1.60
C THR A 63 11.86 -0.49 -1.88
N ILE A 64 11.98 0.63 -2.57
CA ILE A 64 10.86 1.45 -3.02
C ILE A 64 10.62 1.15 -4.49
N TYR A 65 9.50 0.50 -4.77
CA TYR A 65 9.13 0.13 -6.14
C TYR A 65 8.34 1.21 -6.85
N TRP A 66 7.55 1.98 -6.08
CA TRP A 66 6.75 3.07 -6.65
C TRP A 66 6.04 3.91 -5.58
N PHE A 67 5.90 5.18 -5.84
CA PHE A 67 4.93 6.11 -5.23
C PHE A 67 4.63 7.24 -6.20
N PRO A 68 3.46 7.95 -6.08
CA PRO A 68 3.09 9.01 -7.01
C PRO A 68 3.99 10.22 -6.83
N ILE A 69 4.65 10.63 -7.92
CA ILE A 69 5.42 11.87 -7.98
C ILE A 69 4.44 13.01 -8.30
N ASN A 70 3.71 13.48 -7.28
CA ASN A 70 2.68 14.50 -7.42
C ASN A 70 2.64 15.41 -6.18
N GLU A 71 3.06 16.67 -6.35
CA GLU A 71 3.09 17.67 -5.29
C GLU A 71 1.73 17.91 -4.62
N ARG A 72 0.62 17.83 -5.37
CA ARG A 72 -0.73 18.02 -4.83
C ARG A 72 -1.10 16.97 -3.78
N LYS A 73 -0.57 15.75 -3.89
CA LYS A 73 -0.83 14.68 -2.92
C LYS A 73 0.01 14.86 -1.66
N ALA A 74 1.27 15.23 -1.80
CA ALA A 74 2.16 15.51 -0.69
C ALA A 74 1.66 16.71 0.16
N SER A 75 1.16 17.76 -0.49
CA SER A 75 0.69 18.98 0.18
C SER A 75 -0.64 18.82 0.94
N LYS A 76 -1.48 17.87 0.56
CA LYS A 76 -2.79 17.65 1.20
C LYS A 76 -2.70 16.90 2.53
N GLY A 77 -1.54 16.26 2.81
CA GLY A 77 -1.42 15.35 3.94
C GLY A 77 -2.26 14.08 3.78
N PRO A 78 -2.34 13.23 4.83
CA PRO A 78 -3.26 12.10 4.82
C PRO A 78 -4.69 12.60 4.63
N PRO A 79 -5.55 11.84 3.93
CA PRO A 79 -6.93 12.25 3.69
C PRO A 79 -7.66 12.45 5.03
N HIS A 80 -7.80 13.70 5.40
CA HIS A 80 -8.18 14.13 6.73
C HIS A 80 -9.69 13.99 6.92
N THR A 81 -10.10 13.32 7.99
CA THR A 81 -11.36 13.66 8.66
C THR A 81 -11.05 14.71 9.73
N PRO A 82 -11.87 15.75 9.91
CA PRO A 82 -11.63 16.83 10.89
C PRO A 82 -11.39 16.35 12.32
N ASP A 83 -11.87 15.17 12.66
CA ASP A 83 -11.72 14.50 13.95
C ASP A 83 -10.72 13.32 13.90
N GLY A 84 -9.96 13.20 12.83
CA GLY A 84 -9.13 12.02 12.49
C GLY A 84 -7.86 11.89 13.31
N VAL A 85 -8.01 11.54 14.57
CA VAL A 85 -6.89 11.17 15.45
C VAL A 85 -6.45 9.72 15.21
N ASP A 86 -7.31 8.88 14.62
CA ASP A 86 -7.03 7.47 14.44
C ASP A 86 -6.13 7.19 13.24
N ASN A 87 -5.08 6.43 13.48
CA ASN A 87 -4.13 5.95 12.46
C ASN A 87 -3.52 7.08 11.61
N ASN A 88 -3.14 8.20 12.22
CA ASN A 88 -2.54 9.37 11.55
C ASN A 88 -3.40 9.92 10.39
N GLY A 89 -4.72 9.79 10.46
CA GLY A 89 -5.65 10.26 9.44
C GLY A 89 -5.84 9.31 8.25
N PHE A 90 -5.30 8.09 8.32
CA PHE A 90 -5.50 7.07 7.28
C PHE A 90 -6.74 6.21 7.46
N ASP A 91 -7.46 6.35 8.59
CA ASP A 91 -8.70 5.64 8.86
C ASP A 91 -9.89 6.58 8.89
N ASN A 92 -11.04 6.12 8.39
CA ASN A 92 -12.31 6.79 8.63
C ASN A 92 -12.95 6.31 9.96
N ASP A 93 -14.11 6.88 10.31
CA ASP A 93 -14.92 6.53 11.49
C ASP A 93 -15.29 5.04 11.60
N LYS A 94 -15.24 4.31 10.48
CA LYS A 94 -15.49 2.86 10.41
C LYS A 94 -14.22 2.02 10.45
N ASN A 95 -13.05 2.64 10.69
CA ASN A 95 -11.72 2.04 10.62
C ASN A 95 -11.39 1.44 9.23
N GLU A 96 -11.94 2.02 8.17
CA GLU A 96 -11.59 1.66 6.80
C GLU A 96 -10.43 2.54 6.33
N TYR A 97 -9.50 1.93 5.62
CA TYR A 97 -8.38 2.65 5.02
C TYR A 97 -8.89 3.67 4.00
N ILE A 98 -8.53 4.93 4.20
CA ILE A 98 -8.88 6.02 3.29
C ILE A 98 -7.81 6.08 2.20
N THR A 99 -8.23 5.89 0.97
CA THR A 99 -7.34 5.94 -0.20
C THR A 99 -8.13 6.24 -1.47
N GLU A 100 -7.44 6.66 -2.51
CA GLU A 100 -8.00 6.98 -3.82
C GLU A 100 -7.12 6.43 -4.95
N GLU A 101 -7.61 6.48 -6.18
CA GLU A 101 -6.85 6.08 -7.37
C GLU A 101 -5.55 6.89 -7.50
N GLY A 102 -4.48 6.22 -7.92
CA GLY A 102 -3.14 6.77 -8.01
C GLY A 102 -2.46 6.99 -6.66
N CYS A 103 -2.98 6.49 -5.53
CA CYS A 103 -2.23 6.36 -4.28
C CYS A 103 -1.41 5.08 -4.26
N HIS A 104 -0.34 5.08 -3.46
CA HIS A 104 0.44 3.88 -3.24
C HIS A 104 -0.03 3.09 -2.01
N VAL A 105 0.26 1.80 -2.02
CA VAL A 105 0.23 0.94 -0.84
C VAL A 105 1.60 0.31 -0.70
N ALA A 106 2.21 0.49 0.48
CA ALA A 106 3.52 -0.07 0.83
C ALA A 106 4.64 0.25 -0.19
N TYR A 107 4.59 1.43 -0.81
CA TYR A 107 5.59 1.90 -1.80
C TYR A 107 5.86 0.89 -2.92
N ARG A 108 4.82 0.13 -3.29
CA ARG A 108 4.89 -0.94 -4.29
C ARG A 108 3.65 -1.01 -5.16
N TYR A 109 2.47 -0.97 -4.56
CA TYR A 109 1.22 -1.14 -5.28
C TYR A 109 0.60 0.23 -5.61
N GLU A 110 0.26 0.45 -6.86
CA GLU A 110 -0.48 1.61 -7.34
C GLU A 110 -1.97 1.27 -7.40
N ILE A 111 -2.81 2.01 -6.70
CA ILE A 111 -4.26 1.83 -6.75
C ILE A 111 -4.80 2.38 -8.07
N THR A 112 -5.43 1.53 -8.87
CA THR A 112 -6.02 1.94 -10.15
C THR A 112 -7.54 2.08 -10.08
N ASN A 113 -8.24 1.15 -9.40
CA ASN A 113 -9.69 1.18 -9.26
C ASN A 113 -10.13 0.50 -7.97
N ARG A 114 -11.29 0.89 -7.44
CA ARG A 114 -11.96 0.14 -6.39
C ARG A 114 -12.86 -0.93 -6.99
N LEU A 115 -12.60 -2.20 -6.69
CA LEU A 115 -13.38 -3.35 -7.17
C LEU A 115 -14.60 -3.62 -6.29
N GLY A 116 -14.50 -3.36 -4.98
CA GLY A 116 -15.61 -3.63 -4.08
C GLY A 116 -15.39 -3.11 -2.67
N LYS A 117 -16.49 -3.10 -1.90
CA LYS A 117 -16.51 -2.72 -0.49
C LYS A 117 -17.48 -3.60 0.27
N GLY A 118 -17.08 -4.08 1.43
CA GLY A 118 -17.90 -4.94 2.28
C GLY A 118 -17.66 -4.74 3.77
N SER A 119 -18.26 -5.61 4.59
CA SER A 119 -18.15 -5.56 6.06
C SER A 119 -16.73 -5.78 6.57
N PHE A 120 -15.90 -6.50 5.83
CA PHE A 120 -14.52 -6.82 6.22
C PHE A 120 -13.51 -5.75 5.79
N GLY A 121 -13.79 -4.99 4.75
CA GLY A 121 -12.89 -3.99 4.19
C GLY A 121 -13.22 -3.64 2.76
N GLN A 122 -12.20 -3.27 2.01
CA GLN A 122 -12.29 -2.84 0.63
C GLN A 122 -11.35 -3.68 -0.24
N VAL A 123 -11.71 -3.83 -1.52
CA VAL A 123 -10.88 -4.51 -2.52
C VAL A 123 -10.58 -3.53 -3.65
N PHE A 124 -9.32 -3.44 -4.02
CA PHE A 124 -8.83 -2.56 -5.08
C PHE A 124 -8.11 -3.36 -6.15
N LYS A 125 -8.28 -2.95 -7.40
CA LYS A 125 -7.36 -3.30 -8.48
C LYS A 125 -6.12 -2.43 -8.33
N CYS A 126 -4.96 -3.07 -8.29
CA CYS A 126 -3.68 -2.37 -8.16
C CYS A 126 -2.71 -2.88 -9.21
N PHE A 127 -1.79 -2.01 -9.64
CA PHE A 127 -0.62 -2.44 -10.38
C PHE A 127 0.53 -2.70 -9.39
N ASP A 128 1.09 -3.90 -9.42
CA ASP A 128 2.25 -4.28 -8.61
C ASP A 128 3.53 -3.92 -9.36
N HIS A 129 4.17 -2.83 -8.96
CA HIS A 129 5.41 -2.35 -9.59
C HIS A 129 6.62 -3.26 -9.34
N LYS A 130 6.55 -4.17 -8.36
CA LYS A 130 7.58 -5.19 -8.15
C LYS A 130 7.47 -6.35 -9.15
N LEU A 131 6.25 -6.86 -9.35
CA LEU A 131 5.99 -8.02 -10.21
C LEU A 131 5.55 -7.63 -11.62
N GLN A 132 5.31 -6.32 -11.89
CA GLN A 132 4.87 -5.78 -13.16
C GLN A 132 3.55 -6.42 -13.65
N GLU A 133 2.59 -6.58 -12.75
CA GLU A 133 1.29 -7.19 -13.04
C GLU A 133 0.14 -6.53 -12.26
N PHE A 134 -1.09 -6.72 -12.73
CA PHE A 134 -2.27 -6.33 -11.95
C PHE A 134 -2.62 -7.38 -10.91
N VAL A 135 -2.97 -6.90 -9.72
CA VAL A 135 -3.39 -7.71 -8.58
C VAL A 135 -4.65 -7.13 -7.94
N ALA A 136 -5.39 -7.97 -7.20
CA ALA A 136 -6.45 -7.51 -6.32
C ALA A 136 -5.90 -7.40 -4.90
N LEU A 137 -5.95 -6.19 -4.31
CA LEU A 137 -5.59 -5.96 -2.91
C LEU A 137 -6.84 -5.86 -2.05
N LYS A 138 -7.00 -6.78 -1.10
CA LYS A 138 -8.01 -6.73 -0.06
C LYS A 138 -7.43 -6.05 1.16
N ILE A 139 -7.87 -4.83 1.45
CA ILE A 139 -7.45 -4.03 2.62
C ILE A 139 -8.51 -4.19 3.69
N LEU A 140 -8.19 -4.90 4.78
CA LEU A 140 -9.11 -5.14 5.87
C LEU A 140 -9.24 -3.88 6.75
N ARG A 141 -10.41 -3.69 7.37
CA ARG A 141 -10.60 -2.63 8.36
C ARG A 141 -9.64 -2.81 9.54
N ASN A 142 -9.12 -1.73 10.07
CA ASN A 142 -8.23 -1.70 11.24
C ASN A 142 -9.02 -2.05 12.53
N LYS A 143 -9.38 -3.32 12.65
CA LYS A 143 -10.07 -3.89 13.82
C LYS A 143 -9.42 -5.19 14.22
N LYS A 144 -9.06 -5.33 15.50
CA LYS A 144 -8.38 -6.52 16.06
C LYS A 144 -9.07 -7.84 15.67
N ARG A 145 -10.42 -7.86 15.65
CA ARG A 145 -11.19 -9.03 15.24
C ARG A 145 -10.94 -9.38 13.78
N LEU A 146 -11.00 -8.37 12.87
CA LEU A 146 -10.82 -8.58 11.43
C LEU A 146 -9.38 -8.93 11.07
N TYR A 147 -8.41 -8.36 11.78
CA TYR A 147 -7.02 -8.77 11.67
C TYR A 147 -6.84 -10.27 11.94
N LYS A 148 -7.39 -10.79 13.06
CA LYS A 148 -7.32 -12.22 13.38
C LYS A 148 -8.01 -13.09 12.33
N GLN A 149 -9.19 -12.69 11.86
CA GLN A 149 -9.91 -13.39 10.80
C GLN A 149 -9.14 -13.40 9.49
N GLY A 150 -8.55 -12.28 9.10
CA GLY A 150 -7.72 -12.18 7.90
C GLY A 150 -6.46 -13.04 7.95
N LEU A 151 -5.82 -13.19 9.12
CA LEU A 151 -4.70 -14.11 9.26
C LEU A 151 -5.12 -15.58 9.09
N ILE A 152 -6.30 -15.96 9.59
CA ILE A 152 -6.85 -17.31 9.39
C ILE A 152 -7.18 -17.52 7.91
N GLU A 153 -7.85 -16.55 7.27
CA GLU A 153 -8.15 -16.58 5.83
C GLU A 153 -6.86 -16.77 5.00
N ALA A 154 -5.84 -15.96 5.27
CA ALA A 154 -4.56 -16.06 4.57
C ALA A 154 -3.92 -17.44 4.75
N LYS A 155 -3.90 -17.98 5.98
CA LYS A 155 -3.34 -19.30 6.27
C LYS A 155 -4.07 -20.42 5.51
N ILE A 156 -5.39 -20.37 5.47
CA ILE A 156 -6.21 -21.36 4.71
C ILE A 156 -5.86 -21.28 3.22
N LEU A 157 -5.81 -20.07 2.66
CA LEU A 157 -5.51 -19.87 1.24
C LEU A 157 -4.08 -20.26 0.88
N GLU A 158 -3.11 -20.03 1.77
CA GLU A 158 -1.74 -20.53 1.62
C GLU A 158 -1.71 -22.06 1.57
N GLN A 159 -2.40 -22.73 2.48
CA GLN A 159 -2.49 -24.20 2.49
C GLN A 159 -3.18 -24.75 1.23
N LEU A 160 -4.25 -24.11 0.77
CA LEU A 160 -4.94 -24.52 -0.46
C LEU A 160 -4.06 -24.34 -1.70
N LYS A 161 -3.30 -23.24 -1.77
CA LYS A 161 -2.33 -22.98 -2.82
C LYS A 161 -1.22 -24.04 -2.84
N ASP A 162 -0.70 -24.40 -1.67
CA ASP A 162 0.36 -25.42 -1.56
C ASP A 162 -0.15 -26.82 -1.92
N ALA A 163 -1.44 -27.12 -1.65
CA ALA A 163 -2.10 -28.37 -2.00
C ALA A 163 -2.48 -28.49 -3.50
N ASP A 164 -2.47 -27.38 -4.23
CA ASP A 164 -2.78 -27.32 -5.67
C ASP A 164 -1.71 -26.51 -6.44
N PRO A 165 -0.46 -27.00 -6.52
CA PRO A 165 0.63 -26.26 -7.14
C PRO A 165 0.44 -26.05 -8.64
N GLU A 166 -0.32 -26.90 -9.30
CA GLU A 166 -0.61 -26.85 -10.74
C GLU A 166 -1.86 -26.06 -11.10
N ASP A 167 -2.52 -25.44 -10.10
CA ASP A 167 -3.73 -24.61 -10.28
C ASP A 167 -4.89 -25.30 -11.01
N LYS A 168 -5.12 -26.56 -10.66
CA LYS A 168 -6.17 -27.39 -11.29
C LYS A 168 -7.53 -27.29 -10.62
N LYS A 169 -7.61 -26.71 -9.43
CA LYS A 169 -8.84 -26.68 -8.61
C LYS A 169 -9.60 -25.37 -8.72
N ASN A 170 -9.11 -24.40 -9.48
CA ASN A 170 -9.75 -23.09 -9.66
C ASN A 170 -10.05 -22.37 -8.33
N ILE A 171 -9.13 -22.46 -7.38
CA ILE A 171 -9.21 -21.79 -6.10
C ILE A 171 -8.38 -20.51 -6.20
N ILE A 172 -8.97 -19.37 -5.78
CA ILE A 172 -8.27 -18.08 -5.82
C ILE A 172 -6.91 -18.16 -5.11
N ARG A 173 -5.87 -17.65 -5.78
CA ARG A 173 -4.49 -17.69 -5.28
C ARG A 173 -4.15 -16.43 -4.51
N ILE A 174 -3.85 -16.62 -3.23
CA ILE A 174 -3.18 -15.59 -2.45
C ILE A 174 -1.73 -15.46 -2.92
N LYS A 175 -1.30 -14.23 -3.18
CA LYS A 175 0.09 -13.91 -3.58
C LYS A 175 0.93 -13.56 -2.37
N GLU A 176 0.43 -12.64 -1.54
CA GLU A 176 1.16 -12.10 -0.40
C GLU A 176 0.21 -11.57 0.68
N LYS A 177 0.69 -11.53 1.92
CA LYS A 177 0.07 -10.80 3.03
C LYS A 177 1.08 -9.82 3.60
N LEU A 178 0.64 -8.60 3.88
CA LEU A 178 1.48 -7.56 4.46
C LEU A 178 0.70 -6.68 5.43
N MET A 179 1.44 -5.97 6.28
CA MET A 179 0.90 -4.91 7.13
C MET A 179 1.33 -3.56 6.58
N PHE A 180 0.37 -2.65 6.42
CA PHE A 180 0.66 -1.28 6.05
C PHE A 180 -0.31 -0.35 6.77
N ARG A 181 0.20 0.68 7.44
CA ARG A 181 -0.58 1.68 8.18
C ARG A 181 -1.67 1.03 9.04
N LYS A 182 -1.28 0.03 9.85
CA LYS A 182 -2.14 -0.77 10.76
C LYS A 182 -3.20 -1.64 10.06
N HIS A 183 -3.25 -1.70 8.75
CA HIS A 183 -4.16 -2.59 8.01
C HIS A 183 -3.45 -3.88 7.61
N LEU A 184 -4.15 -5.01 7.80
CA LEU A 184 -3.77 -6.25 7.15
C LEU A 184 -4.26 -6.21 5.71
N ILE A 185 -3.35 -6.47 4.80
CA ILE A 185 -3.58 -6.44 3.36
C ILE A 185 -3.27 -7.82 2.80
N LEU A 186 -4.18 -8.34 2.01
CA LEU A 186 -4.00 -9.60 1.29
C LEU A 186 -3.99 -9.30 -0.21
N SER A 187 -2.95 -9.76 -0.89
CA SER A 187 -2.80 -9.65 -2.33
C SER A 187 -3.20 -10.95 -3.01
N PHE A 188 -3.98 -10.84 -4.08
CA PHE A 188 -4.51 -11.95 -4.85
C PHE A 188 -4.22 -11.77 -6.33
N GLU A 189 -4.32 -12.86 -7.08
CA GLU A 189 -4.43 -12.79 -8.53
C GLU A 189 -5.60 -11.92 -8.97
N MET A 190 -5.46 -11.27 -10.11
CA MET A 190 -6.53 -10.45 -10.66
C MET A 190 -7.50 -11.33 -11.46
N LEU A 191 -8.71 -11.50 -10.92
CA LEU A 191 -9.79 -12.20 -11.61
C LEU A 191 -10.55 -11.24 -12.54
N SER A 192 -11.25 -11.80 -13.51
CA SER A 192 -12.04 -11.07 -14.49
C SER A 192 -13.34 -10.50 -13.87
N MET A 193 -14.49 -11.00 -14.26
CA MET A 193 -15.80 -10.57 -13.78
C MET A 193 -16.32 -11.52 -12.70
N ASN A 194 -17.19 -11.03 -11.83
CA ASN A 194 -17.86 -11.86 -10.86
C ASN A 194 -19.03 -12.63 -11.50
N LEU A 195 -19.52 -13.66 -10.81
CA LEU A 195 -20.59 -14.53 -11.32
C LEU A 195 -21.89 -13.77 -11.64
N TYR A 196 -22.23 -12.74 -10.86
CA TYR A 196 -23.41 -11.92 -11.11
C TYR A 196 -23.29 -11.15 -12.43
N GLU A 197 -22.14 -10.53 -12.68
CA GLU A 197 -21.85 -9.82 -13.93
C GLU A 197 -21.85 -10.79 -15.12
N PHE A 198 -21.28 -11.98 -14.94
CA PHE A 198 -21.27 -13.03 -15.95
C PHE A 198 -22.70 -13.47 -16.32
N ILE A 199 -23.54 -13.77 -15.34
CA ILE A 199 -24.93 -14.18 -15.57
C ILE A 199 -25.72 -13.04 -16.23
N LYS A 200 -25.55 -11.80 -15.73
CA LYS A 200 -26.21 -10.62 -16.30
C LYS A 200 -25.83 -10.38 -17.77
N SER A 201 -24.57 -10.56 -18.13
CA SER A 201 -24.09 -10.39 -19.50
C SER A 201 -24.64 -11.45 -20.48
N ASN A 202 -25.09 -12.58 -19.96
CA ASN A 202 -25.67 -13.68 -20.75
C ASN A 202 -27.20 -13.69 -20.70
N ASN A 203 -27.85 -12.56 -20.31
CA ASN A 203 -29.33 -12.38 -20.30
C ASN A 203 -30.08 -13.32 -19.37
N PHE A 204 -29.51 -13.70 -18.22
CA PHE A 204 -30.10 -14.63 -17.23
C PHE A 204 -30.51 -15.97 -17.82
#